data_16cd7b4b03ffb47eb59984b0334aab4d
#
_entry.id   16cd7b4b03ffb47eb59984b0334aab4d
#
_cell.length_a   1.000
_cell.length_b   1.000
_cell.length_c   1.000
_cell.angle_alpha   90.00
_cell.angle_beta   90.00
_cell.angle_gamma   90.00
#
_symmetry.space_group_name_H-M   'P 1'
#
loop_
_entity.id
_entity.type
_entity.pdbx_description
1 polymer ?
#
loop_
_entity_poly.entity_id
_entity_poly.type
_entity_poly.pdbx_seq_one_letter_code
_entity_poly.pdbx_strand_id
1 'polypeptide(L)'
;TGFTIVQSYSVQGEPMCIENAASVTYSEHQAVVTDNFGNVSVYTLDDKGYATSCTRQENGTVRTYTFSYFTAPEGKYYLKNITESINDGVYASIDIDYGNYQALRILQKTDTYEQAYTATTPANDGINNQSGVPCLFLAELYPLSLHTAALYGKFLGEPFPILIDRIIPDGNKEVTNYIFSFDKRNLMTSCKEVINSYGTDYTRTVSYVIE
;
A
#
# COMPACT_ATOMS: atom_id res chain seq x y z
N THR A 1 5.61 -4.11 -18.95
CA THR A 1 6.39 -4.10 -17.70
C THR A 1 5.78 -5.12 -16.75
N GLY A 2 6.60 -5.92 -16.10
CA GLY A 2 6.19 -6.92 -15.13
C GLY A 2 6.58 -6.49 -13.71
N PHE A 3 5.92 -7.09 -12.75
CA PHE A 3 6.11 -6.83 -11.33
C PHE A 3 5.91 -8.13 -10.56
N THR A 4 6.80 -8.42 -9.64
CA THR A 4 6.73 -9.61 -8.77
C THR A 4 7.04 -9.20 -7.35
N ILE A 5 6.16 -9.55 -6.40
CA ILE A 5 6.42 -9.48 -4.97
C ILE A 5 6.52 -10.90 -4.43
N VAL A 6 7.60 -11.18 -3.74
CA VAL A 6 7.78 -12.42 -2.98
C VAL A 6 7.72 -12.07 -1.50
N GLN A 7 6.73 -12.60 -0.81
CA GLN A 7 6.59 -12.46 0.64
C GLN A 7 7.03 -13.74 1.32
N SER A 8 8.03 -13.66 2.18
CA SER A 8 8.53 -14.79 2.97
C SER A 8 8.17 -14.57 4.44
N TYR A 9 7.56 -15.57 5.05
CA TYR A 9 7.23 -15.57 6.47
C TYR A 9 7.42 -16.97 7.07
N SER A 10 7.48 -17.05 8.37
CA SER A 10 7.60 -18.33 9.09
C SER A 10 6.34 -18.60 9.88
N VAL A 11 5.77 -19.78 9.72
CA VAL A 11 4.65 -20.29 10.53
C VAL A 11 5.14 -21.48 11.32
N GLN A 12 5.13 -21.37 12.64
CA GLN A 12 5.62 -22.43 13.56
C GLN A 12 7.06 -22.92 13.25
N GLY A 13 7.90 -21.99 12.74
CA GLY A 13 9.28 -22.29 12.36
C GLY A 13 9.47 -22.79 10.92
N GLU A 14 8.40 -23.13 10.22
CA GLU A 14 8.46 -23.51 8.81
C GLU A 14 8.42 -22.29 7.89
N PRO A 15 9.35 -22.16 6.95
CA PRO A 15 9.34 -21.05 6.00
C PRO A 15 8.19 -21.21 5.00
N MET A 16 7.43 -20.14 4.82
CA MET A 16 6.41 -20.04 3.79
C MET A 16 6.74 -18.89 2.84
N CYS A 17 6.46 -19.08 1.56
CA CYS A 17 6.70 -18.08 0.54
C CYS A 17 5.41 -17.90 -0.28
N ILE A 18 4.94 -16.65 -0.41
CA ILE A 18 3.85 -16.30 -1.33
C ILE A 18 4.45 -15.40 -2.40
N GLU A 19 4.26 -15.80 -3.64
CA GLU A 19 4.62 -15.01 -4.80
C GLU A 19 3.36 -14.41 -5.44
N ASN A 20 3.33 -13.09 -5.51
CA ASN A 20 2.32 -12.33 -6.23
C ASN A 20 2.98 -11.65 -7.42
N ALA A 21 2.56 -11.99 -8.61
CA ALA A 21 3.04 -11.40 -9.85
C ALA A 21 1.91 -10.69 -10.58
N ALA A 22 2.25 -9.61 -11.26
CA ALA A 22 1.32 -8.93 -12.14
C ALA A 22 2.03 -8.40 -13.39
N SER A 23 1.35 -8.46 -14.52
CA SER A 23 1.76 -7.78 -15.75
C SER A 23 1.06 -6.43 -15.84
N VAL A 24 1.77 -5.40 -16.30
CA VAL A 24 1.22 -4.05 -16.48
C VAL A 24 1.44 -3.60 -17.92
N THR A 25 0.37 -3.23 -18.59
CA THR A 25 0.38 -2.66 -19.93
C THR A 25 -0.13 -1.22 -19.86
N TYR A 26 0.61 -0.29 -20.46
CA TYR A 26 0.24 1.13 -20.51
C TYR A 26 -0.17 1.54 -21.91
N SER A 27 -1.17 2.41 -21.98
CA SER A 27 -1.53 3.20 -23.13
C SER A 27 -1.72 4.66 -22.71
N GLU A 28 -2.06 5.54 -23.63
CA GLU A 28 -2.38 6.93 -23.33
C GLU A 28 -3.53 6.99 -22.33
N HIS A 29 -3.52 7.51 -21.21
CA HIS A 29 -4.58 7.60 -20.19
C HIS A 29 -5.11 6.26 -19.62
N GLN A 30 -4.41 5.15 -19.82
CA GLN A 30 -4.86 3.86 -19.28
C GLN A 30 -3.69 2.98 -18.83
N ALA A 31 -3.87 2.26 -17.71
CA ALA A 31 -3.03 1.14 -17.31
C ALA A 31 -3.90 -0.10 -17.09
N VAL A 32 -3.47 -1.23 -17.62
CA VAL A 32 -4.13 -2.54 -17.43
C VAL A 32 -3.20 -3.43 -16.63
N VAL A 33 -3.67 -3.90 -15.48
CA VAL A 33 -2.95 -4.82 -14.61
C VAL A 33 -3.65 -6.17 -14.66
N THR A 34 -2.91 -7.22 -14.94
CA THR A 34 -3.38 -8.62 -14.85
C THR A 34 -2.54 -9.34 -13.81
N ASP A 35 -3.18 -9.84 -12.75
CA ASP A 35 -2.51 -10.60 -11.70
C ASP A 35 -2.33 -12.08 -12.07
N ASN A 36 -1.57 -12.82 -11.25
CA ASN A 36 -1.28 -14.24 -11.48
C ASN A 36 -2.51 -15.16 -11.31
N PHE A 37 -3.63 -14.64 -10.85
CA PHE A 37 -4.92 -15.36 -10.80
C PHE A 37 -5.80 -15.05 -12.01
N GLY A 38 -5.34 -14.20 -12.93
CA GLY A 38 -6.08 -13.80 -14.12
C GLY A 38 -7.10 -12.68 -13.88
N ASN A 39 -7.12 -12.06 -12.69
CA ASN A 39 -7.97 -10.89 -12.47
C ASN A 39 -7.41 -9.69 -13.21
N VAL A 40 -8.29 -8.93 -13.84
CA VAL A 40 -7.93 -7.76 -14.65
C VAL A 40 -8.43 -6.50 -14.01
N SER A 41 -7.51 -5.56 -13.79
CA SER A 41 -7.81 -4.20 -13.31
C SER A 41 -7.46 -3.19 -14.40
N VAL A 42 -8.42 -2.40 -14.82
CA VAL A 42 -8.29 -1.36 -15.86
C VAL A 42 -8.38 -0.01 -15.16
N TYR A 43 -7.28 0.74 -15.17
CA TYR A 43 -7.17 2.08 -14.57
C TYR A 43 -7.30 3.15 -15.63
N THR A 44 -8.11 4.17 -15.36
CA THR A 44 -8.13 5.43 -16.12
C THR A 44 -7.14 6.39 -15.46
N LEU A 45 -6.21 6.93 -16.26
CA LEU A 45 -5.16 7.82 -15.79
C LEU A 45 -5.46 9.26 -16.21
N ASP A 46 -5.13 10.23 -15.36
CA ASP A 46 -5.13 11.64 -15.70
C ASP A 46 -3.90 12.02 -16.57
N ASP A 47 -3.81 13.27 -16.99
CA ASP A 47 -2.72 13.80 -17.82
C ASP A 47 -1.33 13.74 -17.14
N LYS A 48 -1.28 13.46 -15.84
CA LYS A 48 -0.06 13.31 -15.06
C LYS A 48 0.32 11.84 -14.84
N GLY A 49 -0.53 10.91 -15.29
CA GLY A 49 -0.33 9.49 -15.15
C GLY A 49 -0.85 8.89 -13.85
N TYR A 50 -1.64 9.63 -13.06
CA TYR A 50 -2.26 9.11 -11.84
C TYR A 50 -3.67 8.59 -12.11
N ALA A 51 -4.01 7.46 -11.49
CA ALA A 51 -5.30 6.83 -11.67
C ALA A 51 -6.42 7.64 -11.02
N THR A 52 -7.46 7.95 -11.78
CA THR A 52 -8.69 8.58 -11.27
C THR A 52 -9.75 7.55 -10.92
N SER A 53 -9.77 6.43 -11.63
CA SER A 53 -10.69 5.31 -11.40
C SER A 53 -10.05 3.99 -11.82
N CYS A 54 -10.65 2.89 -11.33
CA CYS A 54 -10.32 1.53 -11.76
C CYS A 54 -11.59 0.70 -11.84
N THR A 55 -11.66 -0.16 -12.84
CA THR A 55 -12.64 -1.26 -12.92
C THR A 55 -11.88 -2.58 -12.83
N ARG A 56 -12.21 -3.40 -11.81
CA ARG A 56 -11.62 -4.73 -11.60
C ARG A 56 -12.65 -5.81 -11.85
N GLN A 57 -12.29 -6.76 -12.70
CA GLN A 57 -13.04 -8.00 -12.90
C GLN A 57 -12.42 -9.13 -12.08
N GLU A 58 -13.23 -9.77 -11.23
CA GLU A 58 -12.83 -10.84 -10.36
C GLU A 58 -13.96 -11.86 -10.25
N ASN A 59 -13.74 -13.10 -10.71
CA ASN A 59 -14.75 -14.20 -10.62
C ASN A 59 -16.15 -13.81 -11.11
N GLY A 60 -16.25 -13.05 -12.20
CA GLY A 60 -17.52 -12.59 -12.76
C GLY A 60 -18.16 -11.38 -12.04
N THR A 61 -17.57 -10.90 -10.98
CA THR A 61 -17.98 -9.67 -10.28
C THR A 61 -17.19 -8.49 -10.82
N VAL A 62 -17.86 -7.37 -11.04
CA VAL A 62 -17.24 -6.11 -11.41
C VAL A 62 -17.22 -5.19 -10.19
N ARG A 63 -16.04 -4.73 -9.82
CA ARG A 63 -15.82 -3.75 -8.76
C ARG A 63 -15.29 -2.47 -9.38
N THR A 64 -15.74 -1.34 -8.89
CA THR A 64 -15.26 -0.03 -9.33
C THR A 64 -14.57 0.69 -8.17
N TYR A 65 -13.51 1.41 -8.49
CA TYR A 65 -12.73 2.18 -7.52
C TYR A 65 -12.56 3.59 -8.02
N THR A 66 -12.60 4.54 -7.10
CA THR A 66 -12.22 5.93 -7.35
C THR A 66 -11.07 6.33 -6.44
N PHE A 67 -10.20 7.19 -6.94
CA PHE A 67 -9.03 7.66 -6.23
C PHE A 67 -9.01 9.18 -6.17
N SER A 68 -8.58 9.73 -5.04
CA SER A 68 -8.31 11.15 -4.91
C SER A 68 -6.95 11.38 -4.24
N TYR A 69 -6.38 12.57 -4.47
CA TYR A 69 -5.01 12.87 -4.11
C TYR A 69 -4.91 14.14 -3.28
N PHE A 70 -3.95 14.15 -2.38
CA PHE A 70 -3.43 15.35 -1.75
C PHE A 70 -2.28 15.88 -2.60
N THR A 71 -2.31 17.16 -2.92
CA THR A 71 -1.20 17.82 -3.64
C THR A 71 -0.32 18.51 -2.62
N ALA A 72 0.91 18.04 -2.50
CA ALA A 72 1.90 18.66 -1.64
C ALA A 72 2.41 19.99 -2.23
N PRO A 73 3.00 20.88 -1.41
CA PRO A 73 3.54 22.16 -1.87
C PRO A 73 4.56 22.05 -3.00
N GLU A 74 5.34 20.96 -3.04
CA GLU A 74 6.31 20.65 -4.09
C GLU A 74 5.66 20.11 -5.38
N GLY A 75 4.33 20.04 -5.45
CA GLY A 75 3.57 19.60 -6.61
C GLY A 75 3.44 18.08 -6.76
N LYS A 76 3.89 17.29 -5.78
CA LYS A 76 3.71 15.84 -5.75
C LYS A 76 2.30 15.45 -5.31
N TYR A 77 1.83 14.33 -5.81
CA TYR A 77 0.51 13.77 -5.52
C TYR A 77 0.65 12.55 -4.64
N TYR A 78 0.00 12.58 -3.48
CA TYR A 78 -0.08 11.47 -2.53
C TYR A 78 -1.52 10.97 -2.47
N LEU A 79 -1.73 9.66 -2.48
CA LEU A 79 -3.07 9.06 -2.40
C LEU A 79 -3.77 9.51 -1.12
N LYS A 80 -4.90 10.22 -1.28
CA LYS A 80 -5.70 10.71 -0.16
C LYS A 80 -6.87 9.81 0.18
N ASN A 81 -7.52 9.26 -0.84
CA ASN A 81 -8.67 8.38 -0.67
C ASN A 81 -8.72 7.33 -1.77
N ILE A 82 -9.16 6.15 -1.40
CA ILE A 82 -9.69 5.12 -2.30
C ILE A 82 -11.08 4.74 -1.81
N THR A 83 -12.04 4.68 -2.74
CA THR A 83 -13.39 4.18 -2.47
C THR A 83 -13.69 3.05 -3.44
N GLU A 84 -14.11 1.90 -2.88
CA GLU A 84 -14.62 0.76 -3.63
C GLU A 84 -16.14 0.80 -3.67
N SER A 85 -16.71 0.53 -4.84
CA SER A 85 -18.15 0.40 -5.03
C SER A 85 -18.49 -0.91 -5.75
N ILE A 86 -19.59 -1.53 -5.31
CA ILE A 86 -20.17 -2.74 -5.88
C ILE A 86 -21.65 -2.45 -6.11
N ASN A 87 -22.13 -2.66 -7.33
CA ASN A 87 -23.55 -2.39 -7.69
C ASN A 87 -23.99 -0.97 -7.26
N ASP A 88 -23.16 0.04 -7.53
CA ASP A 88 -23.36 1.47 -7.21
C ASP A 88 -23.45 1.80 -5.71
N GLY A 89 -23.22 0.84 -4.84
CA GLY A 89 -23.10 1.04 -3.39
C GLY A 89 -21.63 1.11 -2.93
N VAL A 90 -21.30 2.03 -2.03
CA VAL A 90 -19.97 2.08 -1.40
C VAL A 90 -19.82 0.84 -0.51
N TYR A 91 -18.77 0.06 -0.76
CA TYR A 91 -18.48 -1.18 -0.03
C TYR A 91 -17.30 -1.01 0.94
N ALA A 92 -16.24 -0.32 0.51
CA ALA A 92 -15.08 -0.07 1.35
C ALA A 92 -14.40 1.26 0.99
N SER A 93 -13.72 1.87 1.93
CA SER A 93 -12.86 3.03 1.67
C SER A 93 -11.67 3.09 2.60
N ILE A 94 -10.62 3.79 2.15
CA ILE A 94 -9.51 4.24 2.98
C ILE A 94 -9.35 5.73 2.76
N ASP A 95 -9.31 6.48 3.86
CA ASP A 95 -8.96 7.90 3.89
C ASP A 95 -7.59 8.06 4.56
N ILE A 96 -6.70 8.84 3.96
CA ILE A 96 -5.36 9.12 4.47
C ILE A 96 -5.24 10.63 4.69
N ASP A 97 -5.03 11.02 5.93
CA ASP A 97 -4.71 12.40 6.31
C ASP A 97 -3.20 12.50 6.60
N TYR A 98 -2.54 13.36 5.83
CA TYR A 98 -1.09 13.54 5.88
C TYR A 98 -0.63 14.51 6.98
N GLY A 99 -1.54 15.19 7.66
CA GLY A 99 -1.24 16.07 8.78
C GLY A 99 -0.04 16.99 8.53
N ASN A 100 0.97 16.88 9.41
CA ASN A 100 2.22 17.65 9.34
C ASN A 100 3.42 16.83 8.80
N TYR A 101 3.20 15.76 8.07
CA TYR A 101 4.20 14.79 7.56
C TYR A 101 4.98 13.97 8.62
N GLN A 102 4.66 14.12 9.91
CA GLN A 102 5.28 13.32 10.97
C GLN A 102 4.40 12.13 11.39
N ALA A 103 3.11 12.23 11.13
CA ALA A 103 2.16 11.16 11.38
C ALA A 103 1.07 11.19 10.31
N LEU A 104 0.70 10.01 9.84
CA LEU A 104 -0.46 9.83 8.99
C LEU A 104 -1.63 9.36 9.85
N ARG A 105 -2.80 9.87 9.56
CA ARG A 105 -4.05 9.30 10.07
C ARG A 105 -4.70 8.51 8.96
N ILE A 106 -4.96 7.24 9.19
CA ILE A 106 -5.56 6.33 8.21
C ILE A 106 -6.88 5.87 8.78
N LEU A 107 -7.96 6.04 8.02
CA LEU A 107 -9.29 5.60 8.38
C LEU A 107 -9.75 4.58 7.34
N GLN A 108 -9.94 3.33 7.76
CA GLN A 108 -10.49 2.27 6.94
C GLN A 108 -11.95 2.05 7.32
N LYS A 109 -12.82 1.98 6.31
CA LYS A 109 -14.24 1.65 6.47
C LYS A 109 -14.63 0.53 5.52
N THR A 110 -15.48 -0.36 6.00
CA THR A 110 -16.21 -1.33 5.21
C THR A 110 -17.69 -1.26 5.58
N ASP A 111 -18.52 -2.06 4.98
CA ASP A 111 -19.93 -2.20 5.33
C ASP A 111 -20.17 -2.68 6.79
N THR A 112 -19.18 -3.34 7.40
CA THR A 112 -19.31 -4.00 8.70
C THR A 112 -18.45 -3.39 9.80
N TYR A 113 -17.41 -2.64 9.49
CA TYR A 113 -16.52 -2.05 10.51
C TYR A 113 -15.86 -0.75 10.04
N GLU A 114 -15.41 0.00 11.03
CA GLU A 114 -14.55 1.17 10.86
C GLU A 114 -13.36 1.06 11.81
N GLN A 115 -12.16 1.25 11.30
CA GLN A 115 -10.94 1.24 12.09
C GLN A 115 -10.02 2.39 11.67
N ALA A 116 -9.53 3.11 12.65
CA ALA A 116 -8.56 4.16 12.43
C ALA A 116 -7.18 3.77 12.97
N TYR A 117 -6.16 4.26 12.31
CA TYR A 117 -4.75 4.00 12.63
C TYR A 117 -3.96 5.30 12.65
N THR A 118 -3.01 5.38 13.56
CA THR A 118 -1.97 6.41 13.52
C THR A 118 -0.67 5.76 13.05
N ALA A 119 -0.15 6.24 11.93
CA ALA A 119 1.12 5.80 11.38
C ALA A 119 2.17 6.88 11.66
N THR A 120 3.25 6.53 12.36
CA THR A 120 4.29 7.48 12.76
C THR A 120 5.60 7.20 12.04
N THR A 121 6.40 8.24 11.90
CA THR A 121 7.80 8.17 11.47
C THR A 121 8.72 8.20 12.70
N PRO A 122 9.98 7.74 12.60
CA PRO A 122 10.93 7.82 13.71
C PRO A 122 11.02 9.24 14.26
N ALA A 123 10.96 9.40 15.58
CA ALA A 123 11.21 10.67 16.24
C ALA A 123 12.67 11.08 15.99
N ASN A 124 12.93 12.30 15.57
CA ASN A 124 14.23 12.86 15.25
C ASN A 124 14.82 12.42 13.90
N ASP A 125 14.47 13.07 12.83
CA ASP A 125 15.06 12.93 11.48
C ASP A 125 14.63 11.73 10.65
N GLY A 126 13.36 11.43 10.58
CA GLY A 126 12.78 10.32 9.82
C GLY A 126 13.61 9.81 8.64
N ILE A 127 13.67 8.50 8.47
CA ILE A 127 14.46 7.88 7.40
C ILE A 127 13.83 8.23 6.05
N ASN A 128 14.57 8.92 5.19
CA ASN A 128 14.12 9.26 3.85
C ASN A 128 13.85 8.00 3.02
N ASN A 129 12.70 7.96 2.36
CA ASN A 129 12.31 6.88 1.46
C ASN A 129 12.95 7.04 0.08
N GLN A 130 14.28 6.90 0.00
CA GLN A 130 15.03 7.00 -1.27
C GLN A 130 14.66 5.89 -2.25
N SER A 131 14.25 4.73 -1.76
CA SER A 131 13.83 3.60 -2.58
C SER A 131 12.49 3.84 -3.28
N GLY A 132 11.71 4.81 -2.82
CA GLY A 132 10.40 5.10 -3.38
C GLY A 132 9.44 3.91 -3.28
N VAL A 133 9.57 3.08 -2.22
CA VAL A 133 8.65 1.96 -1.97
C VAL A 133 7.41 2.45 -1.23
N PRO A 134 6.23 1.90 -1.52
CA PRO A 134 5.02 2.19 -0.77
C PRO A 134 5.14 1.78 0.70
N CYS A 135 4.37 2.43 1.58
CA CYS A 135 4.22 1.97 2.95
C CYS A 135 3.60 0.56 2.95
N LEU A 136 4.30 -0.42 3.55
CA LEU A 136 3.87 -1.82 3.53
C LEU A 136 2.48 -2.00 4.13
N PHE A 137 2.17 -1.33 5.23
CA PHE A 137 0.84 -1.36 5.85
C PHE A 137 -0.27 -0.94 4.89
N LEU A 138 -0.09 0.17 4.16
CA LEU A 138 -1.08 0.64 3.18
C LEU A 138 -1.22 -0.35 2.01
N ALA A 139 -0.11 -0.93 1.55
CA ALA A 139 -0.12 -1.90 0.46
C ALA A 139 -0.86 -3.21 0.82
N GLU A 140 -1.09 -3.46 2.10
CA GLU A 140 -1.78 -4.66 2.60
C GLU A 140 -3.16 -4.37 3.16
N LEU A 141 -3.50 -3.10 3.34
CA LEU A 141 -4.80 -2.69 3.87
C LEU A 141 -5.88 -2.76 2.77
N TYR A 142 -6.97 -3.49 3.02
CA TYR A 142 -8.08 -3.57 2.07
C TYR A 142 -8.83 -2.22 1.97
N PRO A 143 -9.18 -1.71 0.77
CA PRO A 143 -9.07 -2.35 -0.54
C PRO A 143 -7.73 -2.09 -1.28
N LEU A 144 -6.76 -1.34 -0.72
CA LEU A 144 -5.49 -1.05 -1.39
C LEU A 144 -4.66 -2.29 -1.70
N SER A 145 -4.82 -3.37 -0.91
CA SER A 145 -4.15 -4.66 -1.15
C SER A 145 -4.48 -5.28 -2.51
N LEU A 146 -5.62 -4.92 -3.11
CA LEU A 146 -5.99 -5.33 -4.48
C LEU A 146 -5.28 -4.49 -5.56
N HIS A 147 -4.62 -3.40 -5.18
CA HIS A 147 -3.98 -2.42 -6.06
C HIS A 147 -2.46 -2.33 -5.86
N THR A 148 -1.84 -3.37 -5.32
CA THR A 148 -0.41 -3.39 -4.98
C THR A 148 0.47 -3.05 -6.18
N ALA A 149 0.19 -3.60 -7.37
CA ALA A 149 0.93 -3.28 -8.60
C ALA A 149 0.80 -1.80 -8.98
N ALA A 150 -0.34 -1.17 -8.71
CA ALA A 150 -0.57 0.25 -8.96
C ALA A 150 0.16 1.15 -7.96
N LEU A 151 0.27 0.73 -6.70
CA LEU A 151 1.06 1.42 -5.69
C LEU A 151 2.56 1.39 -6.04
N TYR A 152 3.11 0.21 -6.33
CA TYR A 152 4.53 0.05 -6.71
C TYR A 152 4.83 0.66 -8.07
N GLY A 153 3.87 0.65 -9.00
CA GLY A 153 3.95 1.32 -10.30
C GLY A 153 3.78 2.84 -10.25
N LYS A 154 3.50 3.41 -9.07
CA LYS A 154 3.33 4.84 -8.77
C LYS A 154 2.15 5.53 -9.47
N PHE A 155 1.25 4.81 -10.11
CA PHE A 155 0.05 5.43 -10.67
C PHE A 155 -1.11 5.58 -9.67
N LEU A 156 -0.88 5.20 -8.39
CA LEU A 156 -1.71 5.62 -7.24
C LEU A 156 -1.02 6.69 -6.38
N GLY A 157 -0.24 7.56 -6.99
CA GLY A 157 0.49 8.63 -6.31
C GLY A 157 1.92 8.27 -5.95
N GLU A 158 2.64 9.26 -5.46
CA GLU A 158 4.00 9.08 -4.98
C GLU A 158 4.01 8.36 -3.63
N PRO A 159 4.99 7.51 -3.36
CA PRO A 159 5.19 6.94 -2.03
C PRO A 159 5.54 8.04 -1.03
N PHE A 160 5.12 7.85 0.21
CA PHE A 160 5.40 8.81 1.26
C PHE A 160 6.92 9.03 1.41
N PRO A 161 7.39 10.30 1.54
CA PRO A 161 8.80 10.62 1.43
C PRO A 161 9.65 10.14 2.61
N ILE A 162 9.01 9.83 3.74
CA ILE A 162 9.65 9.36 4.97
C ILE A 162 9.12 7.96 5.28
N LEU A 163 9.98 7.04 5.69
CA LEU A 163 9.56 5.70 6.07
C LEU A 163 8.76 5.72 7.37
N ILE A 164 7.64 5.03 7.37
CA ILE A 164 6.77 4.83 8.53
C ILE A 164 7.28 3.62 9.29
N ASP A 165 7.67 3.81 10.54
CA ASP A 165 8.24 2.76 11.39
C ASP A 165 7.24 2.15 12.37
N ARG A 166 6.07 2.78 12.54
CA ARG A 166 5.11 2.32 13.54
C ARG A 166 3.67 2.60 13.14
N ILE A 167 2.80 1.60 13.35
CA ILE A 167 1.35 1.68 13.17
C ILE A 167 0.66 1.38 14.50
N ILE A 168 -0.24 2.25 14.90
CA ILE A 168 -1.01 2.14 16.14
C ILE A 168 -2.49 2.19 15.80
N PRO A 169 -3.24 1.08 15.92
CA PRO A 169 -4.69 1.09 15.78
C PRO A 169 -5.37 1.79 16.97
N ASP A 170 -6.45 2.51 16.70
CA ASP A 170 -7.23 3.15 17.76
C ASP A 170 -7.92 2.10 18.63
N GLY A 171 -7.88 2.35 19.93
CA GLY A 171 -8.57 1.49 20.91
C GLY A 171 -7.96 0.10 21.09
N ASN A 172 -6.90 -0.23 20.35
CA ASN A 172 -6.23 -1.53 20.42
C ASN A 172 -4.81 -1.36 21.00
N LYS A 173 -4.34 -2.42 21.67
CA LYS A 173 -2.96 -2.50 22.19
C LYS A 173 -1.98 -3.12 21.19
N GLU A 174 -2.47 -3.61 20.07
CA GLU A 174 -1.63 -4.18 19.02
C GLU A 174 -0.90 -3.06 18.29
N VAL A 175 0.40 -3.10 18.33
CA VAL A 175 1.26 -2.14 17.66
C VAL A 175 2.12 -2.88 16.66
N THR A 176 2.17 -2.39 15.43
CA THR A 176 3.07 -2.89 14.42
C THR A 176 4.27 -1.97 14.30
N ASN A 177 5.48 -2.55 14.37
CA ASN A 177 6.73 -1.83 14.15
C ASN A 177 7.39 -2.36 12.88
N TYR A 178 8.07 -1.47 12.15
CA TYR A 178 8.81 -1.79 10.93
C TYR A 178 10.29 -1.48 11.12
N ILE A 179 11.13 -2.45 10.77
CA ILE A 179 12.58 -2.35 10.84
C ILE A 179 13.12 -2.50 9.42
N PHE A 180 13.83 -1.49 8.94
CA PHE A 180 14.30 -1.41 7.58
C PHE A 180 15.79 -1.78 7.49
N SER A 181 16.16 -2.46 6.40
CA SER A 181 17.55 -2.71 6.03
C SER A 181 17.85 -2.08 4.68
N PHE A 182 19.07 -1.59 4.49
CA PHE A 182 19.47 -0.85 3.31
C PHE A 182 20.78 -1.41 2.74
N ASP A 183 20.96 -1.26 1.44
CA ASP A 183 22.23 -1.50 0.76
C ASP A 183 23.20 -0.31 0.92
N LYS A 184 24.38 -0.42 0.31
CA LYS A 184 25.40 0.63 0.34
C LYS A 184 24.99 1.93 -0.40
N ARG A 185 23.94 1.88 -1.21
CA ARG A 185 23.35 3.02 -1.94
C ARG A 185 22.20 3.66 -1.17
N ASN A 186 21.92 3.21 0.07
CA ASN A 186 20.74 3.56 0.86
C ASN A 186 19.41 3.14 0.19
N LEU A 187 19.42 2.13 -0.67
CA LEU A 187 18.19 1.53 -1.18
C LEU A 187 17.73 0.43 -0.23
N MET A 188 16.43 0.40 0.06
CA MET A 188 15.84 -0.59 0.95
C MET A 188 15.99 -1.99 0.37
N THR A 189 16.54 -2.90 1.18
CA THR A 189 16.68 -4.31 0.82
C THR A 189 15.68 -5.20 1.53
N SER A 190 15.22 -4.77 2.71
CA SER A 190 14.15 -5.48 3.42
C SER A 190 13.40 -4.58 4.40
N CYS A 191 12.18 -4.97 4.68
CA CYS A 191 11.34 -4.45 5.75
C CYS A 191 10.90 -5.63 6.64
N LYS A 192 11.31 -5.62 7.90
CA LYS A 192 10.84 -6.57 8.90
C LYS A 192 9.68 -5.95 9.67
N GLU A 193 8.53 -6.59 9.61
CA GLU A 193 7.36 -6.26 10.39
C GLU A 193 7.39 -7.03 11.71
N VAL A 194 7.10 -6.35 12.81
CA VAL A 194 6.96 -6.92 14.14
C VAL A 194 5.63 -6.49 14.72
N ILE A 195 4.69 -7.42 14.82
CA ILE A 195 3.37 -7.19 15.42
C ILE A 195 3.40 -7.71 16.84
N ASN A 196 3.25 -6.82 17.82
CA ASN A 196 3.05 -7.21 19.21
C ASN A 196 1.57 -7.36 19.48
N SER A 197 1.13 -8.59 19.73
CA SER A 197 -0.26 -8.92 20.05
C SER A 197 -0.31 -9.76 21.33
N TYR A 198 -1.00 -9.22 22.35
CA TYR A 198 -1.16 -9.88 23.67
C TYR A 198 0.14 -10.40 24.30
N GLY A 199 1.25 -9.66 24.12
CA GLY A 199 2.56 -10.01 24.66
C GLY A 199 3.33 -11.07 23.87
N THR A 200 2.88 -11.40 22.68
CA THR A 200 3.58 -12.26 21.71
C THR A 200 3.96 -11.46 20.49
N ASP A 201 5.22 -11.58 20.07
CA ASP A 201 5.71 -10.95 18.84
C ASP A 201 5.55 -11.91 17.65
N TYR A 202 4.82 -11.45 16.64
CA TYR A 202 4.74 -12.08 15.32
C TYR A 202 5.64 -11.29 14.36
N THR A 203 6.47 -11.99 13.61
CA THR A 203 7.42 -11.33 12.72
C THR A 203 7.30 -11.84 11.30
N ARG A 204 7.44 -10.91 10.35
CA ARG A 204 7.49 -11.18 8.92
C ARG A 204 8.55 -10.28 8.29
N THR A 205 9.19 -10.75 7.23
CA THR A 205 10.16 -9.96 6.47
C THR A 205 9.76 -9.94 5.00
N VAL A 206 9.72 -8.74 4.42
CA VAL A 206 9.56 -8.51 2.99
C VAL A 206 10.91 -8.05 2.45
N SER A 207 11.40 -8.71 1.40
CA SER A 207 12.66 -8.36 0.72
C SER A 207 12.37 -7.60 -0.56
N TYR A 208 13.24 -6.63 -0.89
CA TYR A 208 13.13 -5.80 -2.08
C TYR A 208 14.37 -5.97 -2.95
N VAL A 209 14.13 -6.09 -4.25
CA VAL A 209 15.17 -5.97 -5.28
C VAL A 209 14.81 -4.74 -6.12
N ILE A 210 15.64 -3.70 -6.02
CA ILE A 210 15.45 -2.43 -6.72
C ILE A 210 16.57 -2.31 -7.75
N GLU A 211 16.18 -2.39 -9.02
CA GLU A 211 17.06 -2.28 -10.17
C GLU A 211 17.25 -0.83 -10.65
#